data_2d7de1a14f198d39d164bb4da6b6c56f
#
_entry.id   2d7de1a14f198d39d164bb4da6b6c56f
#
_cell.length_a   1.000
_cell.length_b   1.000
_cell.length_c   1.000
_cell.angle_alpha   90.00
_cell.angle_beta   90.00
_cell.angle_gamma   90.00
#
_symmetry.space_group_name_H-M   'P 1'
#
loop_
_entity.id
_entity.type
_entity.pdbx_description
1 polymer ?
#
loop_
_entity_poly.entity_id
_entity_poly.type
_entity_poly.pdbx_seq_one_letter_code
_entity_poly.pdbx_strand_id
1 'polypeptide(L)'
;MQPAFYEASVSCYRQILDSTANVLKAGQDYADSNGRSLDGIVQYRLHESMLPFSFQVISIWHHSYGAIKGMRDGVFSPPPSKPDIDYVGLCGLVDEARGFMDGESPESMEALSGQNMLFKMGDMEIPFTTDNFLATFSKPNFYFHATTTYTILRAMGVPLGKMDYLGTMSIGH
;
A
#
# COMPACT_ATOMS: atom_id res chain seq x y z
N MET A 1 4.22 -8.65 -24.46
CA MET A 1 5.02 -8.22 -23.28
C MET A 1 4.41 -6.91 -22.84
N GLN A 2 3.96 -6.81 -21.59
CA GLN A 2 3.43 -5.54 -21.06
C GLN A 2 4.58 -4.52 -20.99
N PRO A 3 4.29 -3.21 -21.16
CA PRO A 3 5.30 -2.17 -21.00
C PRO A 3 5.95 -2.18 -19.62
N ALA A 4 7.27 -1.89 -19.57
CA ALA A 4 8.09 -2.12 -18.39
C ALA A 4 7.67 -1.27 -17.17
N PHE A 5 7.23 -0.03 -17.38
CA PHE A 5 6.81 0.85 -16.29
C PHE A 5 5.45 0.41 -15.70
N TYR A 6 4.52 -0.06 -16.53
CA TYR A 6 3.25 -0.66 -16.09
C TYR A 6 3.50 -1.89 -15.21
N GLU A 7 4.33 -2.83 -15.67
CA GLU A 7 4.67 -4.03 -14.89
C GLU A 7 5.38 -3.69 -13.58
N ALA A 8 6.30 -2.73 -13.62
CA ALA A 8 7.03 -2.29 -12.43
C ALA A 8 6.18 -1.52 -11.42
N SER A 9 5.03 -1.00 -11.82
CA SER A 9 4.13 -0.21 -10.97
C SER A 9 2.80 -0.94 -10.73
N VAL A 10 1.86 -0.84 -11.66
CA VAL A 10 0.47 -1.31 -11.50
C VAL A 10 0.41 -2.80 -11.19
N SER A 11 1.11 -3.65 -11.95
CA SER A 11 1.10 -5.09 -11.72
C SER A 11 1.66 -5.46 -10.34
N CYS A 12 2.77 -4.83 -9.93
CA CYS A 12 3.36 -5.03 -8.60
C CYS A 12 2.44 -4.55 -7.48
N TYR A 13 1.86 -3.35 -7.61
CA TYR A 13 0.94 -2.82 -6.61
C TYR A 13 -0.30 -3.68 -6.47
N ARG A 14 -0.90 -4.08 -7.60
CA ARG A 14 -2.12 -4.88 -7.62
C ARG A 14 -1.96 -6.21 -6.89
N GLN A 15 -0.86 -6.94 -7.17
CA GLN A 15 -0.58 -8.20 -6.49
C GLN A 15 -0.65 -8.08 -4.96
N ILE A 16 0.04 -7.09 -4.41
CA ILE A 16 0.14 -6.89 -2.95
C ILE A 16 -1.13 -6.23 -2.38
N LEU A 17 -1.81 -5.38 -3.13
CA LEU A 17 -3.11 -4.84 -2.71
C LEU A 17 -4.16 -5.94 -2.58
N ASP A 18 -4.22 -6.87 -3.55
CA ASP A 18 -5.13 -8.03 -3.50
C ASP A 18 -4.82 -8.93 -2.29
N SER A 19 -3.55 -9.20 -2.03
CA SER A 19 -3.15 -9.96 -0.85
C SER A 19 -3.43 -9.18 0.45
N THR A 20 -3.21 -7.87 0.47
CA THR A 20 -3.50 -7.03 1.64
C THR A 20 -4.99 -7.05 1.97
N ALA A 21 -5.88 -6.99 0.99
CA ALA A 21 -7.33 -7.11 1.20
C ALA A 21 -7.68 -8.46 1.87
N ASN A 22 -7.09 -9.56 1.41
CA ASN A 22 -7.28 -10.88 2.01
C ASN A 22 -6.70 -10.96 3.44
N VAL A 23 -5.53 -10.38 3.67
CA VAL A 23 -4.89 -10.29 4.99
C VAL A 23 -5.74 -9.49 5.98
N LEU A 24 -6.31 -8.36 5.54
CA LEU A 24 -7.24 -7.56 6.36
C LEU A 24 -8.52 -8.35 6.67
N LYS A 25 -9.09 -9.02 5.67
CA LYS A 25 -10.26 -9.89 5.89
C LYS A 25 -9.97 -10.97 6.92
N ALA A 26 -8.85 -11.67 6.83
CA ALA A 26 -8.46 -12.68 7.80
C ALA A 26 -8.28 -12.09 9.21
N GLY A 27 -7.76 -10.86 9.32
CA GLY A 27 -7.66 -10.12 10.58
C GLY A 27 -9.02 -9.85 11.19
N GLN A 28 -9.99 -9.40 10.40
CA GLN A 28 -11.38 -9.18 10.84
C GLN A 28 -12.04 -10.49 11.29
N ASP A 29 -12.00 -11.53 10.45
CA ASP A 29 -12.61 -12.83 10.75
C ASP A 29 -12.03 -13.43 12.06
N TYR A 30 -10.73 -13.26 12.28
CA TYR A 30 -10.07 -13.67 13.51
C TYR A 30 -10.53 -12.86 14.72
N ALA A 31 -10.67 -11.55 14.60
CA ALA A 31 -11.15 -10.69 15.67
C ALA A 31 -12.57 -11.07 16.07
N ASP A 32 -13.47 -11.23 15.10
CA ASP A 32 -14.85 -11.62 15.31
C ASP A 32 -14.96 -12.98 16.00
N SER A 33 -14.17 -13.98 15.54
CA SER A 33 -14.18 -15.34 16.09
C SER A 33 -13.59 -15.45 17.49
N ASN A 34 -12.74 -14.51 17.91
CA ASN A 34 -12.03 -14.54 19.19
C ASN A 34 -12.47 -13.41 20.15
N GLY A 35 -13.54 -12.68 19.82
CA GLY A 35 -14.05 -11.57 20.64
C GLY A 35 -13.04 -10.43 20.84
N ARG A 36 -12.18 -10.17 19.85
CA ARG A 36 -11.18 -9.11 19.90
C ARG A 36 -11.74 -7.82 19.29
N SER A 37 -11.37 -6.70 19.88
CA SER A 37 -11.76 -5.37 19.35
C SER A 37 -10.99 -5.03 18.07
N LEU A 38 -11.70 -4.67 17.01
CA LEU A 38 -11.10 -4.11 15.79
C LEU A 38 -10.40 -2.77 16.07
N ASP A 39 -10.94 -1.94 16.96
CA ASP A 39 -10.28 -0.69 17.37
C ASP A 39 -8.92 -0.97 18.03
N GLY A 40 -8.83 -2.07 18.81
CA GLY A 40 -7.57 -2.51 19.39
C GLY A 40 -6.53 -2.86 18.31
N ILE A 41 -6.95 -3.45 17.19
CA ILE A 41 -6.07 -3.72 16.06
C ILE A 41 -5.64 -2.43 15.38
N VAL A 42 -6.59 -1.52 15.10
CA VAL A 42 -6.34 -0.22 14.44
C VAL A 42 -5.27 0.58 15.15
N GLN A 43 -5.25 0.56 16.49
CA GLN A 43 -4.32 1.30 17.34
C GLN A 43 -3.05 0.52 17.70
N TYR A 44 -2.97 -0.76 17.35
CA TYR A 44 -1.83 -1.59 17.71
C TYR A 44 -0.53 -1.10 17.06
N ARG A 45 0.54 -1.11 17.86
CA ARG A 45 1.91 -0.76 17.44
C ARG A 45 2.82 -1.96 17.66
N LEU A 46 3.61 -2.31 16.67
CA LEU A 46 4.60 -3.40 16.80
C LEU A 46 5.72 -3.02 17.79
N HIS A 47 6.03 -1.74 17.88
CA HIS A 47 6.93 -1.16 18.86
C HIS A 47 6.40 0.22 19.27
N GLU A 48 6.67 0.67 20.48
CA GLU A 48 6.16 1.96 21.03
C GLU A 48 6.52 3.18 20.15
N SER A 49 7.71 3.16 19.54
CA SER A 49 8.19 4.22 18.64
C SER A 49 7.66 4.10 17.20
N MET A 50 6.96 3.01 16.86
CA MET A 50 6.37 2.85 15.53
C MET A 50 4.98 3.48 15.47
N LEU A 51 4.58 3.92 14.28
CA LEU A 51 3.20 4.35 14.03
C LEU A 51 2.25 3.13 14.01
N PRO A 52 0.95 3.33 14.36
CA PRO A 52 0.00 2.25 14.55
C PRO A 52 -0.34 1.50 13.26
N PHE A 53 -1.05 0.38 13.41
CA PHE A 53 -1.57 -0.43 12.31
C PHE A 53 -2.33 0.40 11.27
N SER A 54 -3.17 1.33 11.71
CA SER A 54 -3.89 2.23 10.80
C SER A 54 -2.96 3.00 9.87
N PHE A 55 -1.83 3.52 10.39
CA PHE A 55 -0.86 4.23 9.57
C PHE A 55 -0.20 3.30 8.54
N GLN A 56 0.03 2.03 8.88
CA GLN A 56 0.62 1.08 7.94
C GLN A 56 -0.32 0.88 6.73
N VAL A 57 -1.61 0.69 6.97
CA VAL A 57 -2.59 0.50 5.89
C VAL A 57 -2.81 1.79 5.08
N ILE A 58 -2.90 2.96 5.74
CA ILE A 58 -2.96 4.27 5.05
C ILE A 58 -1.75 4.44 4.13
N SER A 59 -0.57 4.05 4.59
CA SER A 59 0.67 4.15 3.80
C SER A 59 0.69 3.19 2.60
N ILE A 60 0.09 2.01 2.70
CA ILE A 60 -0.09 1.11 1.56
C ILE A 60 -0.93 1.79 0.47
N TRP A 61 -2.10 2.32 0.85
CA TRP A 61 -2.96 3.08 -0.06
C TRP A 61 -2.22 4.27 -0.67
N HIS A 62 -1.49 5.03 0.16
CA HIS A 62 -0.82 6.25 -0.28
C HIS A 62 0.37 5.96 -1.22
N HIS A 63 1.17 4.93 -0.93
CA HIS A 63 2.31 4.54 -1.78
C HIS A 63 1.92 3.67 -2.98
N SER A 64 0.64 3.47 -3.23
CA SER A 64 0.11 2.84 -4.45
C SER A 64 -0.77 3.83 -5.23
N TYR A 65 -2.01 4.02 -4.81
CA TYR A 65 -2.94 4.99 -5.39
C TYR A 65 -2.38 6.41 -5.41
N GLY A 66 -1.94 6.91 -4.25
CA GLY A 66 -1.39 8.25 -4.11
C GLY A 66 -0.09 8.46 -4.91
N ALA A 67 0.73 7.40 -5.03
CA ALA A 67 1.97 7.46 -5.79
C ALA A 67 1.73 7.70 -7.29
N ILE A 68 0.78 6.97 -7.91
CA ILE A 68 0.45 7.17 -9.32
C ILE A 68 -0.16 8.55 -9.55
N LYS A 69 -1.04 8.99 -8.66
CA LYS A 69 -1.56 10.38 -8.73
C LYS A 69 -0.45 11.40 -8.60
N GLY A 70 0.44 11.25 -7.64
CA GLY A 70 1.58 12.15 -7.44
C GLY A 70 2.53 12.19 -8.63
N MET A 71 2.75 11.06 -9.32
CA MET A 71 3.51 11.04 -10.57
C MET A 71 2.81 11.83 -11.68
N ARG A 72 1.48 11.76 -11.79
CA ARG A 72 0.70 12.56 -12.75
C ARG A 72 0.72 14.05 -12.44
N ASP A 73 0.62 14.38 -11.15
CA ASP A 73 0.59 15.76 -10.68
C ASP A 73 2.00 16.40 -10.64
N GLY A 74 3.05 15.59 -10.80
CA GLY A 74 4.45 16.02 -10.65
C GLY A 74 4.86 16.30 -9.21
N VAL A 75 4.02 15.99 -8.22
CA VAL A 75 4.26 16.24 -6.79
C VAL A 75 3.67 15.11 -5.95
N PHE A 76 4.48 14.61 -5.01
CA PHE A 76 4.05 13.66 -3.98
C PHE A 76 4.38 14.22 -2.59
N SER A 77 3.48 14.08 -1.64
CA SER A 77 3.64 14.56 -0.26
C SER A 77 3.28 13.44 0.73
N PRO A 78 3.63 13.55 2.03
CA PRO A 78 3.20 12.58 3.03
C PRO A 78 1.69 12.33 3.02
N PRO A 79 1.23 11.16 3.51
CA PRO A 79 -0.18 10.82 3.51
C PRO A 79 -0.99 11.80 4.35
N PRO A 80 -2.24 12.11 3.95
CA PRO A 80 -3.12 12.93 4.75
C PRO A 80 -3.46 12.22 6.09
N SER A 81 -3.62 13.02 7.15
CA SER A 81 -4.05 12.51 8.44
C SER A 81 -5.49 11.97 8.35
N LYS A 82 -5.72 10.79 8.92
CA LYS A 82 -7.04 10.14 9.01
C LYS A 82 -7.24 9.62 10.46
N PRO A 83 -7.35 10.53 11.46
CA PRO A 83 -7.29 10.17 12.88
C PRO A 83 -8.43 9.24 13.33
N ASP A 84 -9.61 9.38 12.74
CA ASP A 84 -10.83 8.67 13.13
C ASP A 84 -11.15 7.46 12.22
N ILE A 85 -10.18 7.00 11.43
CA ILE A 85 -10.40 5.87 10.55
C ILE A 85 -10.50 4.58 11.35
N ASP A 86 -11.59 3.84 11.15
CA ASP A 86 -11.81 2.52 11.72
C ASP A 86 -11.28 1.40 10.79
N TYR A 87 -11.44 0.15 11.23
CA TYR A 87 -10.97 -1.00 10.46
C TYR A 87 -11.67 -1.12 9.10
N VAL A 88 -12.97 -0.84 9.05
CA VAL A 88 -13.76 -0.87 7.80
C VAL A 88 -13.28 0.21 6.84
N GLY A 89 -13.01 1.39 7.34
CA GLY A 89 -12.42 2.49 6.56
C GLY A 89 -11.05 2.12 5.99
N LEU A 90 -10.22 1.40 6.76
CA LEU A 90 -8.92 0.89 6.28
C LEU A 90 -9.10 -0.12 5.13
N CYS A 91 -10.04 -1.05 5.25
CA CYS A 91 -10.39 -1.96 4.14
C CYS A 91 -10.85 -1.18 2.90
N GLY A 92 -11.68 -0.15 3.10
CA GLY A 92 -12.16 0.72 2.03
C GLY A 92 -11.04 1.44 1.27
N LEU A 93 -9.98 1.88 1.96
CA LEU A 93 -8.81 2.48 1.30
C LEU A 93 -8.07 1.48 0.40
N VAL A 94 -7.92 0.24 0.86
CA VAL A 94 -7.29 -0.82 0.05
C VAL A 94 -8.14 -1.14 -1.17
N ASP A 95 -9.47 -1.22 -1.02
CA ASP A 95 -10.38 -1.47 -2.14
C ASP A 95 -10.41 -0.28 -3.13
N GLU A 96 -10.33 0.95 -2.65
CA GLU A 96 -10.18 2.14 -3.51
C GLU A 96 -8.90 2.04 -4.36
N ALA A 97 -7.77 1.69 -3.73
CA ALA A 97 -6.51 1.52 -4.45
C ALA A 97 -6.58 0.40 -5.49
N ARG A 98 -7.21 -0.73 -5.16
CA ARG A 98 -7.42 -1.86 -6.08
C ARG A 98 -8.26 -1.46 -7.29
N GLY A 99 -9.40 -0.82 -7.06
CA GLY A 99 -10.27 -0.35 -8.13
C GLY A 99 -9.59 0.69 -9.02
N PHE A 100 -8.74 1.54 -8.44
CA PHE A 100 -7.94 2.50 -9.20
C PHE A 100 -6.93 1.79 -10.12
N MET A 101 -6.23 0.75 -9.61
CA MET A 101 -5.28 -0.03 -10.43
C MET A 101 -5.98 -0.74 -11.60
N ASP A 102 -7.23 -1.18 -11.42
CA ASP A 102 -8.03 -1.81 -12.47
C ASP A 102 -8.36 -0.87 -13.63
N GLY A 103 -8.42 0.44 -13.36
CA GLY A 103 -8.66 1.48 -14.36
C GLY A 103 -7.41 1.94 -15.13
N GLU A 104 -6.22 1.49 -14.73
CA GLU A 104 -4.97 1.95 -15.34
C GLU A 104 -4.62 1.17 -16.60
N SER A 105 -4.25 1.89 -17.67
CA SER A 105 -3.78 1.26 -18.92
C SER A 105 -2.25 1.30 -19.04
N PRO A 106 -1.67 0.34 -19.77
CA PRO A 106 -0.24 0.36 -20.09
C PRO A 106 0.20 1.68 -20.74
N GLU A 107 -0.57 2.21 -21.67
CA GLU A 107 -0.26 3.44 -22.39
C GLU A 107 -0.22 4.65 -21.44
N SER A 108 -1.19 4.76 -20.52
CA SER A 108 -1.27 5.86 -19.55
C SER A 108 -0.09 5.84 -18.57
N MET A 109 0.38 4.64 -18.22
CA MET A 109 1.51 4.48 -17.31
C MET A 109 2.86 4.71 -17.98
N GLU A 110 3.06 4.21 -19.21
CA GLU A 110 4.31 4.48 -19.95
C GLU A 110 4.51 5.97 -20.25
N ALA A 111 3.44 6.73 -20.44
CA ALA A 111 3.52 8.18 -20.60
C ALA A 111 4.08 8.91 -19.37
N LEU A 112 4.07 8.28 -18.20
CA LEU A 112 4.65 8.83 -16.96
C LEU A 112 6.14 8.54 -16.83
N SER A 113 6.68 7.54 -17.51
CA SER A 113 8.09 7.15 -17.40
C SER A 113 9.01 8.31 -17.80
N GLY A 114 10.06 8.56 -17.03
CA GLY A 114 11.06 9.59 -17.26
C GLY A 114 10.61 11.04 -16.94
N GLN A 115 9.38 11.25 -16.48
CA GLN A 115 8.90 12.59 -16.12
C GLN A 115 9.57 13.06 -14.83
N ASN A 116 9.71 14.39 -14.70
CA ASN A 116 10.20 15.00 -13.46
C ASN A 116 9.07 15.15 -12.44
N MET A 117 9.40 14.92 -11.17
CA MET A 117 8.48 15.14 -10.06
C MET A 117 9.23 15.56 -8.79
N LEU A 118 8.50 16.08 -7.81
CA LEU A 118 9.02 16.48 -6.50
C LEU A 118 8.36 15.67 -5.39
N PHE A 119 9.13 15.21 -4.42
CA PHE A 119 8.61 14.89 -3.09
C PHE A 119 8.69 16.13 -2.23
N LYS A 120 7.56 16.53 -1.61
CA LYS A 120 7.47 17.73 -0.76
C LYS A 120 7.00 17.36 0.65
N MET A 121 7.76 17.82 1.66
CA MET A 121 7.38 17.68 3.06
C MET A 121 7.77 18.97 3.83
N GLY A 122 6.79 19.83 4.10
CA GLY A 122 7.08 21.18 4.60
C GLY A 122 7.94 21.95 3.59
N ASP A 123 9.07 22.47 4.06
CA ASP A 123 10.02 23.22 3.22
C ASP A 123 11.02 22.31 2.47
N MET A 124 10.99 20.99 2.74
CA MET A 124 11.87 20.05 2.07
C MET A 124 11.30 19.66 0.71
N GLU A 125 12.12 19.80 -0.33
CA GLU A 125 11.82 19.35 -1.69
C GLU A 125 12.94 18.42 -2.17
N ILE A 126 12.56 17.21 -2.60
CA ILE A 126 13.48 16.23 -3.18
C ILE A 126 13.08 15.96 -4.61
N PRO A 127 13.94 16.29 -5.60
CA PRO A 127 13.65 16.02 -7.00
C PRO A 127 13.86 14.53 -7.32
N PHE A 128 12.93 13.99 -8.12
CA PHE A 128 12.98 12.65 -8.68
C PHE A 128 12.62 12.67 -10.16
N THR A 129 13.02 11.64 -10.88
CA THR A 129 12.22 11.17 -12.02
C THR A 129 11.16 10.20 -11.49
N THR A 130 10.05 10.04 -12.21
CA THR A 130 8.98 9.08 -11.85
C THR A 130 9.52 7.66 -11.68
N ASP A 131 10.48 7.23 -12.52
CA ASP A 131 11.14 5.93 -12.44
C ASP A 131 11.93 5.78 -11.12
N ASN A 132 12.74 6.77 -10.77
CA ASN A 132 13.52 6.75 -9.54
C ASN A 132 12.63 6.87 -8.29
N PHE A 133 11.59 7.70 -8.34
CA PHE A 133 10.59 7.78 -7.28
C PHE A 133 9.91 6.42 -7.06
N LEU A 134 9.46 5.78 -8.15
CA LEU A 134 8.83 4.46 -8.09
C LEU A 134 9.80 3.42 -7.50
N ALA A 135 11.01 3.32 -8.05
CA ALA A 135 11.95 2.25 -7.73
C ALA A 135 12.59 2.40 -6.35
N THR A 136 12.94 3.62 -5.94
CA THR A 136 13.77 3.86 -4.76
C THR A 136 13.02 4.45 -3.56
N PHE A 137 11.80 4.97 -3.78
CA PHE A 137 11.00 5.58 -2.72
C PHE A 137 9.64 4.90 -2.56
N SER A 138 8.76 4.93 -3.57
CA SER A 138 7.38 4.47 -3.40
C SER A 138 7.28 2.96 -3.18
N LYS A 139 7.87 2.12 -4.03
CA LYS A 139 7.81 0.65 -3.86
C LYS A 139 8.47 0.15 -2.57
N PRO A 140 9.66 0.61 -2.17
CA PRO A 140 10.23 0.22 -0.89
C PRO A 140 9.33 0.56 0.31
N ASN A 141 8.72 1.75 0.33
CA ASN A 141 7.75 2.13 1.36
C ASN A 141 6.49 1.26 1.31
N PHE A 142 5.94 1.04 0.13
CA PHE A 142 4.76 0.20 -0.08
C PHE A 142 4.95 -1.22 0.48
N TYR A 143 6.04 -1.89 0.10
CA TYR A 143 6.35 -3.22 0.60
C TYR A 143 6.66 -3.25 2.09
N PHE A 144 7.36 -2.22 2.61
CA PHE A 144 7.61 -2.09 4.04
C PHE A 144 6.30 -2.04 4.84
N HIS A 145 5.36 -1.18 4.43
CA HIS A 145 4.09 -1.03 5.12
C HIS A 145 3.18 -2.25 4.96
N ALA A 146 3.15 -2.88 3.78
CA ALA A 146 2.41 -4.11 3.56
C ALA A 146 2.96 -5.27 4.41
N THR A 147 4.28 -5.43 4.48
CA THR A 147 4.93 -6.43 5.34
C THR A 147 4.67 -6.14 6.81
N THR A 148 4.71 -4.88 7.23
CA THR A 148 4.45 -4.49 8.62
C THR A 148 2.98 -4.76 9.00
N THR A 149 2.02 -4.46 8.11
CA THR A 149 0.60 -4.80 8.29
C THR A 149 0.41 -6.30 8.52
N TYR A 150 0.97 -7.13 7.64
CA TYR A 150 0.97 -8.58 7.78
C TYR A 150 1.60 -9.02 9.11
N THR A 151 2.76 -8.46 9.47
CA THR A 151 3.51 -8.83 10.66
C THR A 151 2.76 -8.49 11.94
N ILE A 152 2.07 -7.35 12.00
CA ILE A 152 1.23 -6.96 13.14
C ILE A 152 0.12 -8.00 13.34
N LEU A 153 -0.63 -8.35 12.31
CA LEU A 153 -1.71 -9.34 12.41
C LEU A 153 -1.17 -10.72 12.80
N ARG A 154 -0.02 -11.13 12.27
CA ARG A 154 0.66 -12.36 12.69
C ARG A 154 1.05 -12.34 14.17
N ALA A 155 1.63 -11.25 14.66
CA ALA A 155 2.01 -11.07 16.06
C ALA A 155 0.78 -11.09 16.99
N MET A 156 -0.38 -10.67 16.51
CA MET A 156 -1.65 -10.72 17.23
C MET A 156 -2.33 -12.12 17.20
N GLY A 157 -1.77 -13.07 16.47
CA GLY A 157 -2.24 -14.46 16.42
C GLY A 157 -3.12 -14.81 15.22
N VAL A 158 -3.29 -13.91 14.25
CA VAL A 158 -4.04 -14.21 13.01
C VAL A 158 -3.32 -15.34 12.25
N PRO A 159 -4.02 -16.40 11.83
CA PRO A 159 -3.42 -17.59 11.20
C PRO A 159 -3.07 -17.30 9.73
N LEU A 160 -2.06 -16.47 9.50
CA LEU A 160 -1.54 -16.09 8.19
C LEU A 160 -0.20 -16.79 7.92
N GLY A 161 0.12 -17.05 6.67
CA GLY A 161 1.41 -17.53 6.20
C GLY A 161 2.01 -16.62 5.14
N LYS A 162 3.24 -16.88 4.72
CA LYS A 162 3.92 -16.08 3.67
C LYS A 162 3.15 -16.04 2.36
N MET A 163 2.42 -17.12 2.04
CA MET A 163 1.63 -17.20 0.81
C MET A 163 0.44 -16.23 0.82
N ASP A 164 -0.15 -15.95 1.99
CA ASP A 164 -1.20 -14.94 2.13
C ASP A 164 -0.68 -13.54 1.82
N TYR A 165 0.61 -13.26 2.16
CA TYR A 165 1.27 -12.01 1.81
C TYR A 165 1.64 -11.93 0.31
N LEU A 166 2.15 -13.01 -0.27
CA LEU A 166 2.55 -13.02 -1.69
C LEU A 166 1.34 -12.99 -2.63
N GLY A 167 0.22 -13.57 -2.21
CA GLY A 167 -1.00 -13.63 -3.01
C GLY A 167 -0.82 -14.41 -4.32
N THR A 168 -1.52 -14.01 -5.35
CA THR A 168 -1.43 -14.63 -6.67
C THR A 168 -0.20 -14.14 -7.41
N MET A 169 0.70 -15.04 -7.73
CA MET A 169 1.92 -14.75 -8.48
C MET A 169 1.70 -14.97 -9.98
N SER A 170 2.27 -14.08 -10.81
CA SER A 170 2.40 -14.35 -12.26
C SER A 170 3.47 -15.39 -12.47
N ILE A 171 3.08 -16.61 -12.84
CA ILE A 171 3.99 -17.71 -13.11
C ILE A 171 4.20 -17.76 -14.63
N GLY A 172 5.47 -17.69 -15.07
CA GLY A 172 5.85 -17.81 -16.47
C GLY A 172 5.48 -19.19 -17.05
N HIS A 173 5.20 -19.21 -18.37
CA HIS A 173 4.96 -20.42 -19.15
C HIS A 173 6.16 -20.70 -20.04
#